data_184c0054367367a4eb825760c1e735b7
#
_entry.id   184c0054367367a4eb825760c1e735b7
#
_cell.length_a   1.000
_cell.length_b   1.000
_cell.length_c   1.000
_cell.angle_alpha   90.00
_cell.angle_beta   90.00
_cell.angle_gamma   90.00
#
_symmetry.space_group_name_H-M   'P 1'
#
loop_
_entity.id
_entity.type
_entity.pdbx_description
1 polymer ?
#
loop_
_entity_poly.entity_id
_entity_poly.type
_entity_poly.pdbx_seq_one_letter_code
_entity_poly.pdbx_strand_id
1 'polypeptide(L)'
;MKIHKILVLFFLMCLMTIQPPSVSAQFKDILRGIGEALRGGELSESKIIRGLKEALQIGTGNAVQNVSRVDGYYKNPGIRIPLPENVQKVEKILRAVGYGPKVDAFELSMNRAAERAAPEAKSLFIDSIKQMTFSDAKKILQGRDNEATLYFEDKTRGRLNELFKPIVHTAMSEVGVTRSYQELDAKVRSIPFAERMSFDLDEYVTGKGLDGLFFMVAEEERKIRQNPAARVTDLLKEVFGGK
;
A
#
# COMPACT_ATOMS: atom_id res chain seq x y z
N MET A 1 18.92 47.03 34.06
CA MET A 1 19.44 45.81 33.44
C MET A 1 18.79 44.56 34.03
N LYS A 2 17.48 44.56 34.31
CA LYS A 2 16.72 43.40 34.87
C LYS A 2 15.38 43.11 34.18
N ILE A 3 14.98 43.87 33.18
CA ILE A 3 13.66 43.75 32.52
C ILE A 3 13.73 42.88 31.25
N HIS A 4 14.90 42.71 30.62
CA HIS A 4 15.07 41.92 29.41
C HIS A 4 15.11 40.39 29.59
N LYS A 5 15.28 39.89 30.81
CA LYS A 5 15.34 38.44 31.09
C LYS A 5 14.00 37.78 31.35
N ILE A 6 12.96 38.58 31.63
CA ILE A 6 11.61 38.05 31.92
C ILE A 6 10.82 37.86 30.62
N LEU A 7 11.07 38.65 29.57
CA LEU A 7 10.35 38.56 28.30
C LEU A 7 10.79 37.34 27.45
N VAL A 8 12.02 36.85 27.63
CA VAL A 8 12.52 35.67 26.89
C VAL A 8 11.99 34.35 27.47
N LEU A 9 11.63 34.33 28.75
CA LEU A 9 11.10 33.12 29.39
C LEU A 9 9.63 32.87 29.08
N PHE A 10 8.85 33.91 28.71
CA PHE A 10 7.44 33.79 28.37
C PHE A 10 7.22 33.39 26.91
N PHE A 11 8.20 33.57 26.02
CA PHE A 11 8.09 33.19 24.60
C PHE A 11 8.49 31.73 24.34
N LEU A 12 9.12 31.08 25.32
CA LEU A 12 9.54 29.67 25.19
C LEU A 12 8.49 28.67 25.70
N MET A 13 7.38 29.14 26.26
CA MET A 13 6.36 28.28 26.88
C MET A 13 5.07 28.16 26.06
N CYS A 14 5.02 28.70 24.85
CA CYS A 14 3.83 28.65 23.97
C CYS A 14 4.03 27.89 22.65
N LEU A 15 5.12 27.11 22.54
CA LEU A 15 5.23 26.08 21.50
C LEU A 15 4.74 24.73 22.05
N MET A 16 3.53 24.71 22.60
CA MET A 16 2.76 23.48 22.64
C MET A 16 2.45 23.12 21.18
N THR A 17 3.28 22.28 20.62
CA THR A 17 3.04 21.58 19.38
C THR A 17 1.68 20.92 19.47
N ILE A 18 0.69 21.49 18.77
CA ILE A 18 -0.54 20.79 18.40
C ILE A 18 -0.06 19.72 17.42
N GLN A 19 0.42 18.60 17.93
CA GLN A 19 0.58 17.41 17.12
C GLN A 19 -0.81 16.95 16.73
N PRO A 20 -1.12 16.81 15.45
CA PRO A 20 -2.38 16.18 15.07
C PRO A 20 -2.38 14.79 15.72
N PRO A 21 -3.52 14.36 16.31
CA PRO A 21 -3.59 13.04 16.91
C PRO A 21 -3.16 12.03 15.87
N SER A 22 -2.15 11.23 16.22
CA SER A 22 -1.68 10.18 15.32
C SER A 22 -2.87 9.30 14.96
N VAL A 23 -2.96 8.86 13.71
CA VAL A 23 -4.03 7.95 13.23
C VAL A 23 -4.21 6.75 14.17
N SER A 24 -3.14 6.33 14.84
CA SER A 24 -3.15 5.31 15.92
C SER A 24 -3.94 5.71 17.15
N ALA A 25 -4.05 7.01 17.49
CA ALA A 25 -4.81 7.47 18.66
C ALA A 25 -6.31 7.47 18.36
N GLN A 26 -6.72 7.97 17.20
CA GLN A 26 -8.12 7.92 16.75
C GLN A 26 -8.61 6.48 16.60
N PHE A 27 -7.75 5.58 16.09
CA PHE A 27 -8.03 4.16 16.03
C PHE A 27 -8.27 3.56 17.41
N LYS A 28 -7.45 3.89 18.40
CA LYS A 28 -7.60 3.45 19.80
C LYS A 28 -8.92 3.91 20.43
N ASP A 29 -9.36 5.12 20.12
CA ASP A 29 -10.57 5.71 20.72
C ASP A 29 -11.86 5.15 20.11
N ILE A 30 -11.88 4.93 18.80
CA ILE A 30 -12.98 4.24 18.10
C ILE A 30 -13.15 2.82 18.67
N LEU A 31 -12.07 2.14 18.90
CA LEU A 31 -12.07 0.76 19.37
C LEU A 31 -12.37 0.64 20.88
N ARG A 32 -12.03 1.64 21.67
CA ARG A 32 -12.47 1.74 23.06
C ARG A 32 -13.98 1.90 23.13
N GLY A 33 -14.59 2.75 22.28
CA GLY A 33 -16.05 2.93 22.19
C GLY A 33 -16.79 1.65 21.80
N ILE A 34 -16.24 0.86 20.89
CA ILE A 34 -16.78 -0.46 20.52
C ILE A 34 -16.61 -1.45 21.69
N GLY A 35 -15.46 -1.48 22.36
CA GLY A 35 -15.19 -2.35 23.51
C GLY A 35 -16.12 -2.09 24.71
N GLU A 36 -16.49 -0.83 24.97
CA GLU A 36 -17.43 -0.48 26.02
C GLU A 36 -18.87 -0.88 25.68
N ALA A 37 -19.28 -0.79 24.41
CA ALA A 37 -20.59 -1.25 23.94
C ALA A 37 -20.74 -2.79 23.98
N LEU A 38 -19.65 -3.54 24.02
CA LEU A 38 -19.61 -5.00 24.01
C LEU A 38 -19.66 -5.65 25.40
N ARG A 39 -19.38 -4.87 26.47
CA ARG A 39 -19.42 -5.38 27.86
C ARG A 39 -20.82 -5.65 28.41
N GLY A 40 -21.88 -5.33 27.65
CA GLY A 40 -23.28 -5.38 28.13
C GLY A 40 -24.21 -6.42 27.50
N GLY A 41 -23.77 -7.33 26.65
CA GLY A 41 -24.69 -8.31 26.08
C GLY A 41 -24.10 -9.16 24.94
N GLU A 42 -24.74 -10.27 24.60
CA GLU A 42 -24.43 -11.13 23.45
C GLU A 42 -24.22 -10.28 22.18
N LEU A 43 -23.03 -10.43 21.58
CA LEU A 43 -22.65 -9.71 20.38
C LEU A 43 -23.55 -10.12 19.22
N SER A 44 -24.45 -9.23 18.81
CA SER A 44 -25.25 -9.50 17.61
C SER A 44 -24.33 -9.60 16.38
N GLU A 45 -24.65 -10.51 15.47
CA GLU A 45 -23.94 -10.68 14.20
C GLU A 45 -23.66 -9.35 13.47
N SER A 46 -24.59 -8.39 13.58
CA SER A 46 -24.44 -7.07 12.98
C SER A 46 -23.31 -6.23 13.60
N LYS A 47 -23.00 -6.41 14.89
CA LYS A 47 -21.89 -5.72 15.55
C LYS A 47 -20.54 -6.30 15.12
N ILE A 48 -20.47 -7.63 14.96
CA ILE A 48 -19.29 -8.35 14.46
C ILE A 48 -18.91 -7.86 13.07
N ILE A 49 -19.89 -7.79 12.16
CA ILE A 49 -19.67 -7.33 10.80
C ILE A 49 -19.20 -5.88 10.76
N ARG A 50 -19.79 -5.00 11.56
CA ARG A 50 -19.38 -3.59 11.62
C ARG A 50 -17.94 -3.45 12.07
N GLY A 51 -17.55 -4.14 13.14
CA GLY A 51 -16.16 -4.12 13.63
C GLY A 51 -15.17 -4.64 12.57
N LEU A 52 -15.50 -5.74 11.88
CA LEU A 52 -14.68 -6.25 10.79
C LEU A 52 -14.56 -5.22 9.64
N LYS A 53 -15.68 -4.67 9.17
CA LYS A 53 -15.68 -3.67 8.09
C LYS A 53 -14.81 -2.46 8.44
N GLU A 54 -14.90 -1.98 9.67
CA GLU A 54 -14.09 -0.86 10.15
C GLU A 54 -12.58 -1.21 10.20
N ALA A 55 -12.23 -2.38 10.75
CA ALA A 55 -10.86 -2.86 10.75
C ALA A 55 -10.27 -2.99 9.33
N LEU A 56 -11.06 -3.53 8.39
CA LEU A 56 -10.67 -3.66 7.00
C LEU A 56 -10.52 -2.29 6.31
N GLN A 57 -11.39 -1.34 6.60
CA GLN A 57 -11.29 0.02 6.06
C GLN A 57 -10.00 0.71 6.51
N ILE A 58 -9.61 0.53 7.77
CA ILE A 58 -8.38 1.09 8.31
C ILE A 58 -7.17 0.37 7.71
N GLY A 59 -7.16 -0.97 7.71
CA GLY A 59 -6.06 -1.76 7.17
C GLY A 59 -5.79 -1.46 5.69
N THR A 60 -6.84 -1.44 4.85
CA THR A 60 -6.70 -1.09 3.44
C THR A 60 -6.29 0.38 3.25
N GLY A 61 -6.80 1.29 4.08
CA GLY A 61 -6.40 2.69 4.09
C GLY A 61 -4.90 2.86 4.39
N ASN A 62 -4.40 2.17 5.40
CA ASN A 62 -2.97 2.16 5.76
C ASN A 62 -2.11 1.58 4.64
N ALA A 63 -2.51 0.45 4.05
CA ALA A 63 -1.81 -0.15 2.92
C ALA A 63 -1.66 0.85 1.76
N VAL A 64 -2.78 1.44 1.30
CA VAL A 64 -2.77 2.45 0.24
C VAL A 64 -1.90 3.65 0.61
N GLN A 65 -2.02 4.20 1.82
CA GLN A 65 -1.22 5.33 2.27
C GLN A 65 0.28 5.00 2.27
N ASN A 66 0.66 3.79 2.69
CA ASN A 66 2.05 3.38 2.74
C ASN A 66 2.67 3.24 1.34
N VAL A 67 1.93 2.70 0.38
CA VAL A 67 2.45 2.49 -0.98
C VAL A 67 2.38 3.74 -1.85
N SER A 68 1.44 4.66 -1.59
CA SER A 68 1.27 5.88 -2.40
C SER A 68 2.25 7.01 -2.06
N ARG A 69 2.96 6.92 -0.94
CA ARG A 69 3.99 7.91 -0.61
C ARG A 69 5.22 7.76 -1.47
N VAL A 70 6.02 8.83 -1.58
CA VAL A 70 7.34 8.77 -2.21
C VAL A 70 8.19 7.69 -1.54
N ASP A 71 8.82 6.84 -2.33
CA ASP A 71 9.60 5.67 -1.87
C ASP A 71 8.75 4.55 -1.23
N GLY A 72 7.43 4.60 -1.36
CA GLY A 72 6.52 3.57 -0.85
C GLY A 72 6.73 2.21 -1.51
N TYR A 73 6.99 2.20 -2.81
CA TYR A 73 7.45 1.02 -3.56
C TYR A 73 8.97 0.94 -3.61
N TYR A 74 9.62 2.01 -4.07
CA TYR A 74 11.05 1.97 -4.44
C TYR A 74 11.96 1.54 -3.28
N LYS A 75 11.74 2.05 -2.08
CA LYS A 75 12.53 1.70 -0.88
C LYS A 75 11.95 0.56 -0.06
N ASN A 76 10.88 -0.05 -0.50
CA ASN A 76 10.33 -1.23 0.16
C ASN A 76 10.76 -2.51 -0.57
N PRO A 77 11.71 -3.28 -0.02
CA PRO A 77 12.24 -4.47 -0.71
C PRO A 77 11.18 -5.55 -0.96
N GLY A 78 10.08 -5.57 -0.20
CA GLY A 78 9.00 -6.54 -0.35
C GLY A 78 8.09 -6.30 -1.55
N ILE A 79 8.05 -5.05 -2.06
CA ILE A 79 7.13 -4.65 -3.14
C ILE A 79 7.81 -3.82 -4.24
N ARG A 80 9.11 -3.54 -4.12
CA ARG A 80 9.86 -2.84 -5.14
C ARG A 80 9.68 -3.54 -6.49
N ILE A 81 9.31 -2.77 -7.51
CA ILE A 81 9.17 -3.26 -8.88
C ILE A 81 10.58 -3.35 -9.46
N PRO A 82 11.07 -4.58 -9.74
CA PRO A 82 12.40 -4.76 -10.30
C PRO A 82 12.43 -4.44 -11.79
N LEU A 83 13.61 -4.39 -12.36
CA LEU A 83 13.78 -4.37 -13.81
C LEU A 83 13.12 -5.60 -14.43
N PRO A 84 12.51 -5.50 -15.61
CA PRO A 84 12.05 -6.66 -16.36
C PRO A 84 13.17 -7.65 -16.66
N GLU A 85 12.87 -8.96 -16.70
CA GLU A 85 13.88 -10.02 -16.79
C GLU A 85 14.85 -9.85 -17.95
N ASN A 86 14.35 -9.43 -19.12
CA ASN A 86 15.18 -9.18 -20.30
C ASN A 86 16.17 -8.02 -20.10
N VAL A 87 15.80 -6.98 -19.33
CA VAL A 87 16.71 -5.89 -18.92
C VAL A 87 17.71 -6.40 -17.89
N GLN A 88 17.26 -7.19 -16.91
CA GLN A 88 18.16 -7.79 -15.91
C GLN A 88 19.25 -8.65 -16.53
N LYS A 89 18.92 -9.45 -17.56
CA LYS A 89 19.90 -10.30 -18.27
C LYS A 89 21.06 -9.50 -18.85
N VAL A 90 20.83 -8.27 -19.29
CA VAL A 90 21.83 -7.40 -19.91
C VAL A 90 22.27 -6.24 -19.03
N GLU A 91 21.75 -6.12 -17.83
CA GLU A 91 22.01 -5.01 -16.91
C GLU A 91 23.51 -4.79 -16.68
N LYS A 92 24.27 -5.86 -16.41
CA LYS A 92 25.71 -5.76 -16.17
C LYS A 92 26.45 -5.16 -17.38
N ILE A 93 26.06 -5.54 -18.59
CA ILE A 93 26.65 -5.02 -19.84
C ILE A 93 26.27 -3.55 -20.01
N LEU A 94 25.00 -3.19 -19.78
CA LEU A 94 24.55 -1.80 -19.87
C LEU A 94 25.31 -0.90 -18.88
N ARG A 95 25.50 -1.36 -17.64
CA ARG A 95 26.28 -0.63 -16.63
C ARG A 95 27.73 -0.49 -17.04
N ALA A 96 28.37 -1.53 -17.56
CA ALA A 96 29.76 -1.51 -18.00
C ALA A 96 30.01 -0.54 -19.17
N VAL A 97 29.00 -0.28 -20.03
CA VAL A 97 29.09 0.67 -21.14
C VAL A 97 28.54 2.06 -20.80
N GLY A 98 28.38 2.38 -19.48
CA GLY A 98 28.03 3.72 -19.01
C GLY A 98 26.53 4.03 -18.93
N TYR A 99 25.64 3.05 -19.13
CA TYR A 99 24.19 3.23 -19.04
C TYR A 99 23.61 3.04 -17.61
N GLY A 100 24.46 2.83 -16.61
CA GLY A 100 24.04 2.64 -15.22
C GLY A 100 23.02 3.67 -14.73
N PRO A 101 23.27 4.99 -14.83
CA PRO A 101 22.32 6.01 -14.39
C PRO A 101 20.96 5.93 -15.11
N LYS A 102 20.92 5.51 -16.39
CA LYS A 102 19.65 5.35 -17.12
C LYS A 102 18.89 4.10 -16.66
N VAL A 103 19.59 3.03 -16.34
CA VAL A 103 19.00 1.81 -15.76
C VAL A 103 18.37 2.14 -14.39
N ASP A 104 19.08 2.87 -13.55
CA ASP A 104 18.58 3.28 -12.22
C ASP A 104 17.37 4.22 -12.32
N ALA A 105 17.41 5.19 -13.24
CA ALA A 105 16.30 6.09 -13.50
C ALA A 105 15.07 5.36 -14.04
N PHE A 106 15.28 4.35 -14.88
CA PHE A 106 14.22 3.51 -15.42
C PHE A 106 13.54 2.70 -14.31
N GLU A 107 14.29 2.03 -13.45
CA GLU A 107 13.73 1.28 -12.32
C GLU A 107 12.99 2.21 -11.34
N LEU A 108 13.58 3.36 -11.00
CA LEU A 108 12.95 4.35 -10.14
C LEU A 108 11.60 4.80 -10.68
N SER A 109 11.52 5.07 -11.97
CA SER A 109 10.31 5.61 -12.59
C SER A 109 9.17 4.60 -12.67
N MET A 110 9.44 3.31 -12.86
CA MET A 110 8.42 2.27 -12.74
C MET A 110 7.79 2.25 -11.35
N ASN A 111 8.61 2.36 -10.32
CA ASN A 111 8.15 2.41 -8.93
C ASN A 111 7.35 3.70 -8.64
N ARG A 112 7.79 4.85 -9.16
CA ARG A 112 7.05 6.12 -9.06
C ARG A 112 5.69 6.06 -9.75
N ALA A 113 5.60 5.38 -10.88
CA ALA A 113 4.32 5.19 -11.57
C ALA A 113 3.32 4.38 -10.72
N ALA A 114 3.78 3.31 -10.07
CA ALA A 114 2.96 2.52 -9.15
C ALA A 114 2.53 3.34 -7.92
N GLU A 115 3.45 4.10 -7.31
CA GLU A 115 3.15 5.01 -6.18
C GLU A 115 2.06 6.02 -6.56
N ARG A 116 2.11 6.56 -7.78
CA ARG A 116 1.14 7.55 -8.29
C ARG A 116 -0.22 6.93 -8.58
N ALA A 117 -0.29 5.67 -8.99
CA ALA A 117 -1.53 4.97 -9.28
C ALA A 117 -2.23 4.43 -8.00
N ALA A 118 -1.47 4.11 -6.96
CA ALA A 118 -1.96 3.45 -5.76
C ALA A 118 -3.15 4.13 -5.04
N PRO A 119 -3.29 5.48 -5.01
CA PRO A 119 -4.44 6.14 -4.37
C PRO A 119 -5.80 5.72 -4.92
N GLU A 120 -5.88 5.32 -6.19
CA GLU A 120 -7.13 4.90 -6.84
C GLU A 120 -7.75 3.65 -6.18
N ALA A 121 -6.94 2.84 -5.51
CA ALA A 121 -7.43 1.65 -4.84
C ALA A 121 -8.33 1.97 -3.64
N LYS A 122 -8.21 3.15 -3.03
CA LYS A 122 -8.93 3.49 -1.80
C LYS A 122 -10.44 3.43 -1.98
N SER A 123 -10.96 4.02 -3.04
CA SER A 123 -12.40 4.05 -3.32
C SER A 123 -12.95 2.64 -3.56
N LEU A 124 -12.25 1.83 -4.35
CA LEU A 124 -12.67 0.47 -4.67
C LEU A 124 -12.66 -0.45 -3.44
N PHE A 125 -11.68 -0.32 -2.55
CA PHE A 125 -11.65 -1.06 -1.29
C PHE A 125 -12.83 -0.65 -0.38
N ILE A 126 -13.09 0.64 -0.24
CA ILE A 126 -14.23 1.14 0.55
C ILE A 126 -15.56 0.60 -0.01
N ASP A 127 -15.73 0.61 -1.32
CA ASP A 127 -16.97 0.13 -1.94
C ASP A 127 -17.12 -1.40 -1.80
N SER A 128 -16.05 -2.16 -1.92
CA SER A 128 -16.05 -3.60 -1.64
C SER A 128 -16.41 -3.91 -0.18
N ILE A 129 -15.92 -3.11 0.77
CA ILE A 129 -16.27 -3.24 2.19
C ILE A 129 -17.76 -2.93 2.43
N LYS A 130 -18.29 -1.88 1.81
CA LYS A 130 -19.73 -1.55 1.93
C LYS A 130 -20.61 -2.69 1.41
N GLN A 131 -20.25 -3.27 0.26
CA GLN A 131 -20.98 -4.35 -0.40
C GLN A 131 -20.80 -5.72 0.26
N MET A 132 -19.86 -5.85 1.20
CA MET A 132 -19.56 -7.10 1.90
C MET A 132 -20.80 -7.66 2.61
N THR A 133 -21.16 -8.89 2.29
CA THR A 133 -22.25 -9.64 2.89
C THR A 133 -21.86 -10.25 4.24
N PHE A 134 -22.84 -10.76 4.97
CA PHE A 134 -22.59 -11.56 6.18
C PHE A 134 -21.76 -12.81 5.88
N SER A 135 -22.06 -13.50 4.80
CA SER A 135 -21.33 -14.70 4.37
C SER A 135 -19.85 -14.37 4.08
N ASP A 136 -19.57 -13.25 3.41
CA ASP A 136 -18.20 -12.80 3.14
C ASP A 136 -17.47 -12.50 4.45
N ALA A 137 -18.12 -11.79 5.37
CA ALA A 137 -17.54 -11.45 6.67
C ALA A 137 -17.21 -12.73 7.48
N LYS A 138 -18.12 -13.71 7.51
CA LYS A 138 -17.90 -14.99 8.18
C LYS A 138 -16.74 -15.76 7.55
N LYS A 139 -16.67 -15.81 6.22
CA LYS A 139 -15.58 -16.45 5.49
C LYS A 139 -14.23 -15.79 5.83
N ILE A 140 -14.17 -14.47 5.84
CA ILE A 140 -12.96 -13.71 6.20
C ILE A 140 -12.53 -14.02 7.63
N LEU A 141 -13.46 -13.99 8.59
CA LEU A 141 -13.16 -14.25 10.00
C LEU A 141 -12.66 -15.67 10.27
N GLN A 142 -13.24 -16.65 9.60
CA GLN A 142 -12.94 -18.09 9.80
C GLN A 142 -11.87 -18.61 8.81
N GLY A 143 -11.48 -17.80 7.85
CA GLY A 143 -10.59 -18.17 6.77
C GLY A 143 -9.10 -18.12 7.13
N ARG A 144 -8.28 -18.13 6.10
CA ARG A 144 -6.81 -18.06 6.15
C ARG A 144 -6.32 -16.72 6.68
N ASP A 145 -5.04 -16.63 6.97
CA ASP A 145 -4.40 -15.39 7.46
C ASP A 145 -4.43 -14.23 6.45
N ASN A 146 -4.75 -14.53 5.18
CA ASN A 146 -4.90 -13.57 4.09
C ASN A 146 -6.29 -13.61 3.42
N GLU A 147 -7.33 -14.10 4.09
CA GLU A 147 -8.66 -14.30 3.47
C GLU A 147 -9.33 -12.97 3.09
N ALA A 148 -9.12 -11.89 3.86
CA ALA A 148 -9.61 -10.57 3.49
C ALA A 148 -8.88 -10.03 2.25
N THR A 149 -7.57 -10.24 2.16
CA THR A 149 -6.78 -9.85 0.98
C THR A 149 -7.28 -10.55 -0.27
N LEU A 150 -7.54 -11.86 -0.20
CA LEU A 150 -8.10 -12.63 -1.31
C LEU A 150 -9.50 -12.15 -1.70
N TYR A 151 -10.32 -11.77 -0.73
CA TYR A 151 -11.62 -11.14 -1.00
C TYR A 151 -11.46 -9.84 -1.78
N PHE A 152 -10.56 -8.95 -1.36
CA PHE A 152 -10.32 -7.69 -2.07
C PHE A 152 -9.74 -7.92 -3.47
N GLU A 153 -8.82 -8.86 -3.60
CA GLU A 153 -8.22 -9.20 -4.89
C GLU A 153 -9.28 -9.70 -5.88
N ASP A 154 -10.14 -10.63 -5.46
CA ASP A 154 -11.25 -11.13 -6.27
C ASP A 154 -12.21 -10.01 -6.71
N LYS A 155 -12.56 -9.11 -5.80
CA LYS A 155 -13.54 -8.05 -6.06
C LYS A 155 -13.00 -6.85 -6.83
N THR A 156 -11.69 -6.58 -6.75
CA THR A 156 -11.18 -5.27 -7.19
C THR A 156 -10.05 -5.33 -8.20
N ARG A 157 -9.30 -6.45 -8.32
CA ARG A 157 -8.09 -6.51 -9.15
C ARG A 157 -8.35 -6.12 -10.61
N GLY A 158 -9.43 -6.64 -11.21
CA GLY A 158 -9.76 -6.30 -12.61
C GLY A 158 -10.02 -4.82 -12.80
N ARG A 159 -10.82 -4.23 -11.91
CA ARG A 159 -11.15 -2.80 -11.98
C ARG A 159 -9.93 -1.92 -11.66
N LEU A 160 -9.11 -2.35 -10.73
CA LEU A 160 -7.84 -1.67 -10.42
C LEU A 160 -6.88 -1.69 -11.60
N ASN A 161 -6.79 -2.79 -12.34
CA ASN A 161 -5.97 -2.87 -13.55
C ASN A 161 -6.41 -1.81 -14.56
N GLU A 162 -7.72 -1.69 -14.82
CA GLU A 162 -8.27 -0.69 -15.73
C GLU A 162 -7.97 0.76 -15.31
N LEU A 163 -7.98 1.04 -14.00
CA LEU A 163 -7.71 2.38 -13.47
C LEU A 163 -6.21 2.70 -13.39
N PHE A 164 -5.39 1.72 -13.03
CA PHE A 164 -3.95 1.92 -12.85
C PHE A 164 -3.23 2.10 -14.20
N LYS A 165 -3.58 1.30 -15.21
CA LYS A 165 -2.87 1.26 -16.49
C LYS A 165 -2.73 2.64 -17.14
N PRO A 166 -3.78 3.49 -17.30
CA PRO A 166 -3.64 4.82 -17.87
C PRO A 166 -2.79 5.77 -17.00
N ILE A 167 -2.87 5.64 -15.67
CA ILE A 167 -2.06 6.47 -14.76
C ILE A 167 -0.60 6.08 -14.84
N VAL A 168 -0.31 4.77 -14.85
CA VAL A 168 1.03 4.21 -15.04
C VAL A 168 1.61 4.69 -16.37
N HIS A 169 0.85 4.56 -17.47
CA HIS A 169 1.26 5.03 -18.80
C HIS A 169 1.64 6.51 -18.79
N THR A 170 0.76 7.37 -18.24
CA THR A 170 1.00 8.81 -18.15
C THR A 170 2.23 9.12 -17.30
N ALA A 171 2.32 8.53 -16.10
CA ALA A 171 3.42 8.75 -15.18
C ALA A 171 4.77 8.35 -15.79
N MET A 172 4.80 7.22 -16.49
CA MET A 172 6.02 6.76 -17.18
C MET A 172 6.40 7.64 -18.37
N SER A 173 5.41 8.15 -19.09
CA SER A 173 5.64 9.07 -20.22
C SER A 173 6.20 10.42 -19.75
N GLU A 174 5.65 11.00 -18.68
CA GLU A 174 6.08 12.28 -18.11
C GLU A 174 7.52 12.28 -17.60
N VAL A 175 7.99 11.18 -17.03
CA VAL A 175 9.36 11.07 -16.49
C VAL A 175 10.37 10.70 -17.60
N GLY A 176 9.92 10.62 -18.84
CA GLY A 176 10.77 10.24 -19.97
C GLY A 176 11.19 8.77 -19.99
N VAL A 177 10.47 7.92 -19.23
CA VAL A 177 10.73 6.47 -19.16
C VAL A 177 10.59 5.81 -20.51
N THR A 178 9.56 6.17 -21.26
CA THR A 178 9.34 5.67 -22.61
C THR A 178 10.57 5.93 -23.49
N ARG A 179 11.17 7.10 -23.37
CA ARG A 179 12.39 7.45 -24.09
C ARG A 179 13.61 6.68 -23.57
N SER A 180 13.79 6.62 -22.26
CA SER A 180 14.88 5.86 -21.64
C SER A 180 14.74 4.37 -21.94
N TYR A 181 13.53 3.82 -21.93
CA TYR A 181 13.24 2.46 -22.35
C TYR A 181 13.61 2.22 -23.82
N GLN A 182 13.23 3.11 -24.74
CA GLN A 182 13.57 3.01 -26.15
C GLN A 182 15.08 3.09 -26.37
N GLU A 183 15.80 3.94 -25.65
CA GLU A 183 17.26 4.02 -25.70
C GLU A 183 17.93 2.75 -25.16
N LEU A 184 17.40 2.19 -24.06
CA LEU A 184 17.87 0.91 -23.52
C LEU A 184 17.57 -0.25 -24.47
N ASP A 185 16.36 -0.31 -25.04
CA ASP A 185 15.97 -1.33 -26.02
C ASP A 185 16.85 -1.26 -27.27
N ALA A 186 17.09 -0.07 -27.81
CA ALA A 186 18.00 0.10 -28.95
C ALA A 186 19.44 -0.38 -28.62
N LYS A 187 19.90 -0.12 -27.39
CA LYS A 187 21.21 -0.59 -26.95
C LYS A 187 21.25 -2.10 -26.73
N VAL A 188 20.20 -2.68 -26.14
CA VAL A 188 20.07 -4.14 -25.99
C VAL A 188 20.08 -4.83 -27.34
N ARG A 189 19.38 -4.31 -28.36
CA ARG A 189 19.37 -4.83 -29.72
C ARG A 189 20.77 -4.82 -30.38
N SER A 190 21.68 -3.96 -29.93
CA SER A 190 23.07 -3.94 -30.41
C SER A 190 23.96 -4.99 -29.73
N ILE A 191 23.48 -5.69 -28.72
CA ILE A 191 24.21 -6.74 -28.02
C ILE A 191 23.93 -8.09 -28.73
N PRO A 192 24.94 -8.83 -29.19
CA PRO A 192 24.78 -10.14 -29.81
C PRO A 192 24.04 -11.09 -28.85
N PHE A 193 23.08 -11.85 -29.38
CA PHE A 193 22.27 -12.84 -28.66
C PHE A 193 21.33 -12.29 -27.61
N ALA A 194 21.16 -10.96 -27.46
CA ALA A 194 20.14 -10.39 -26.61
C ALA A 194 18.73 -10.51 -27.24
N GLU A 195 17.78 -11.02 -26.47
CA GLU A 195 16.39 -11.09 -26.91
C GLU A 195 15.76 -9.69 -27.01
N ARG A 196 14.83 -9.53 -27.96
CA ARG A 196 14.10 -8.26 -28.11
C ARG A 196 13.31 -7.94 -26.85
N MET A 197 13.35 -6.69 -26.43
CA MET A 197 12.55 -6.18 -25.32
C MET A 197 11.10 -5.90 -25.78
N SER A 198 10.42 -6.93 -26.35
CA SER A 198 9.02 -6.79 -26.74
C SER A 198 8.09 -7.27 -25.63
N PHE A 199 7.76 -6.40 -24.69
CA PHE A 199 6.72 -6.66 -23.68
C PHE A 199 5.96 -5.37 -23.38
N ASP A 200 4.71 -5.50 -22.93
CA ASP A 200 3.89 -4.38 -22.50
C ASP A 200 4.40 -3.88 -21.13
N LEU A 201 5.13 -2.77 -21.17
CA LEU A 201 5.71 -2.17 -19.96
C LEU A 201 4.62 -1.63 -19.03
N ASP A 202 3.54 -1.08 -19.59
CA ASP A 202 2.41 -0.58 -18.82
C ASP A 202 1.72 -1.72 -18.07
N GLU A 203 1.53 -2.85 -18.73
CA GLU A 203 0.97 -4.06 -18.12
C GLU A 203 1.90 -4.64 -17.05
N TYR A 204 3.20 -4.67 -17.31
CA TYR A 204 4.19 -5.13 -16.33
C TYR A 204 4.17 -4.29 -15.05
N VAL A 205 4.26 -2.97 -15.19
CA VAL A 205 4.30 -2.05 -14.04
C VAL A 205 2.95 -2.05 -13.32
N THR A 206 1.83 -2.09 -14.06
CA THR A 206 0.49 -2.19 -13.47
C THR A 206 0.34 -3.48 -12.68
N GLY A 207 0.69 -4.62 -13.27
CA GLY A 207 0.60 -5.93 -12.62
C GLY A 207 1.45 -5.99 -11.35
N LYS A 208 2.73 -5.58 -11.43
CA LYS A 208 3.65 -5.54 -10.29
C LYS A 208 3.19 -4.53 -9.22
N GLY A 209 2.65 -3.39 -9.64
CA GLY A 209 2.07 -2.41 -8.72
C GLY A 209 0.89 -2.98 -7.93
N LEU A 210 -0.02 -3.68 -8.59
CA LEU A 210 -1.13 -4.36 -7.93
C LEU A 210 -0.66 -5.49 -7.01
N ASP A 211 0.31 -6.32 -7.45
CA ASP A 211 0.89 -7.37 -6.60
C ASP A 211 1.46 -6.77 -5.30
N GLY A 212 2.20 -5.67 -5.41
CA GLY A 212 2.75 -4.95 -4.25
C GLY A 212 1.68 -4.35 -3.36
N LEU A 213 0.62 -3.78 -3.93
CA LEU A 213 -0.51 -3.25 -3.17
C LEU A 213 -1.21 -4.35 -2.35
N PHE A 214 -1.55 -5.49 -2.97
CA PHE A 214 -2.20 -6.61 -2.28
C PHE A 214 -1.27 -7.27 -1.26
N PHE A 215 0.04 -7.31 -1.53
CA PHE A 215 1.01 -7.72 -0.52
C PHE A 215 0.94 -6.83 0.73
N MET A 216 0.85 -5.52 0.57
CA MET A 216 0.73 -4.60 1.72
C MET A 216 -0.62 -4.72 2.43
N VAL A 217 -1.71 -5.02 1.71
CA VAL A 217 -3.01 -5.34 2.33
C VAL A 217 -2.89 -6.61 3.17
N ALA A 218 -2.21 -7.65 2.67
CA ALA A 218 -1.97 -8.88 3.44
C ALA A 218 -1.10 -8.65 4.69
N GLU A 219 -0.12 -7.76 4.61
CA GLU A 219 0.69 -7.37 5.77
C GLU A 219 -0.15 -6.66 6.84
N GLU A 220 -1.07 -5.77 6.45
CA GLU A 220 -1.98 -5.13 7.39
C GLU A 220 -2.99 -6.15 7.98
N GLU A 221 -3.53 -7.06 7.17
CA GLU A 221 -4.37 -8.16 7.65
C GLU A 221 -3.64 -9.04 8.66
N ARG A 222 -2.40 -9.43 8.36
CA ARG A 222 -1.58 -10.23 9.26
C ARG A 222 -1.33 -9.53 10.60
N LYS A 223 -1.06 -8.22 10.59
CA LYS A 223 -0.91 -7.43 11.82
C LYS A 223 -2.17 -7.50 12.68
N ILE A 224 -3.35 -7.36 12.08
CA ILE A 224 -4.63 -7.44 12.79
C ILE A 224 -4.83 -8.85 13.38
N ARG A 225 -4.50 -9.91 12.62
CA ARG A 225 -4.67 -11.30 13.07
C ARG A 225 -3.69 -11.73 14.14
N GLN A 226 -2.43 -11.33 14.04
CA GLN A 226 -1.34 -11.84 14.91
C GLN A 226 -1.05 -10.95 16.11
N ASN A 227 -1.32 -9.64 16.05
CA ASN A 227 -1.04 -8.75 17.15
C ASN A 227 -2.27 -8.54 18.05
N PRO A 228 -2.28 -9.09 19.28
CA PRO A 228 -3.38 -8.89 20.22
C PRO A 228 -3.64 -7.42 20.55
N ALA A 229 -2.60 -6.56 20.47
CA ALA A 229 -2.75 -5.11 20.64
C ALA A 229 -3.34 -4.42 19.39
N ALA A 230 -3.21 -5.04 18.21
CA ALA A 230 -3.87 -4.62 16.98
C ALA A 230 -5.28 -5.23 16.86
N ARG A 231 -5.60 -6.27 17.64
CA ARG A 231 -6.97 -6.78 17.84
C ARG A 231 -7.68 -5.86 18.82
N VAL A 232 -7.97 -4.71 18.36
CA VAL A 232 -8.31 -3.52 19.14
C VAL A 232 -9.73 -3.59 19.73
N THR A 233 -10.47 -4.68 19.52
CA THR A 233 -11.75 -4.93 20.17
C THR A 233 -11.72 -6.29 20.83
N ASP A 234 -12.40 -6.41 21.99
CA ASP A 234 -12.62 -7.71 22.63
C ASP A 234 -13.32 -8.67 21.66
N LEU A 235 -14.06 -8.15 20.71
CA LEU A 235 -14.68 -8.87 19.60
C LEU A 235 -13.67 -9.47 18.63
N LEU A 236 -12.65 -8.72 18.19
CA LEU A 236 -11.58 -9.27 17.38
C LEU A 236 -10.74 -10.26 18.18
N LYS A 237 -10.61 -10.08 19.50
CA LYS A 237 -9.98 -11.07 20.39
C LYS A 237 -10.83 -12.35 20.48
N GLU A 238 -12.14 -12.23 20.62
CA GLU A 238 -13.06 -13.36 20.71
C GLU A 238 -13.14 -14.14 19.39
N VAL A 239 -13.22 -13.43 18.27
CA VAL A 239 -13.34 -14.02 16.91
C VAL A 239 -12.02 -14.58 16.39
N PHE A 240 -10.88 -13.98 16.69
CA PHE A 240 -9.55 -14.44 16.26
C PHE A 240 -8.73 -15.10 17.38
N GLY A 241 -9.17 -15.07 18.63
CA GLY A 241 -8.51 -15.63 19.80
C GLY A 241 -8.91 -17.06 20.12
N GLY A 242 -9.92 -17.59 19.49
CA GLY A 242 -10.48 -18.93 19.71
C GLY A 242 -9.76 -20.06 18.95
N LYS A 243 -8.47 -19.90 18.66
CA LYS A 243 -7.60 -20.99 18.17
C LYS A 243 -6.46 -21.22 19.14
#